data_737071da21dc915fc863b617eca4e99c
#
_entry.id   737071da21dc915fc863b617eca4e99c
#
_cell.length_a   1.000
_cell.length_b   1.000
_cell.length_c   1.000
_cell.angle_alpha   90.00
_cell.angle_beta   90.00
_cell.angle_gamma   90.00
#
_symmetry.space_group_name_H-M   'P 1'
#
loop_
_entity.id
_entity.type
_entity.pdbx_description
1 polymer ?
#
loop_
_entity_poly.entity_id
_entity_poly.type
_entity_poly.pdbx_seq_one_letter_code
_entity_poly.pdbx_strand_id
1 'polypeptide(L)'
;MNRSSTMKHAKNLARIARNSLSSVATEVRSKIAEKKARLAPKSSTPRQVRPGIRDLDATGVLTVGDRGTDIPLRWYEVGPDRDSAAETASAEPLTIVFIHGFTLGADSWYRQFRGLRKELPGVRLLTLDLRGHGKTGEVPPSLCSTDTAAEDVLAVIAERAPAGKLILAGHSLGGQIAFAALRRAPEDVRHRIAGLVLVSTAIDRFAANGVPELLNLRVVGWLAGLLKASPKRVRRLRDKIAGLVAPAIAIAVFSRPTNRRVIDLHAYMINETPLDTYLGFLDDLRDHDESAVVPHLSGVPGIILVGDNDDVTSREQAGKIIDAWPGAELVEVTHAGHMLPLEAPKEVNAAIVRLAERVAGGTTKR
;
A
#
# COMPACT_ATOMS: atom_id res chain seq x y z
N MET A 1 -46.68 -6.29 11.96
CA MET A 1 -45.34 -6.08 12.53
C MET A 1 -45.18 -4.65 13.02
N ASN A 2 -44.88 -4.46 14.28
CA ASN A 2 -45.15 -3.25 15.06
C ASN A 2 -44.06 -2.16 14.84
N ARG A 3 -44.41 -0.99 14.27
CA ARG A 3 -43.57 0.19 14.04
C ARG A 3 -42.76 0.64 15.29
N SER A 4 -43.29 0.36 16.49
CA SER A 4 -42.64 0.65 17.78
C SER A 4 -41.38 -0.20 18.04
N SER A 5 -41.38 -1.48 17.63
CA SER A 5 -40.22 -2.39 17.79
C SER A 5 -39.04 -1.99 16.89
N THR A 6 -39.32 -1.63 15.63
CA THR A 6 -38.31 -1.20 14.66
C THR A 6 -37.62 0.11 15.10
N MET A 7 -38.42 1.03 15.69
CA MET A 7 -37.89 2.31 16.17
C MET A 7 -37.04 2.18 17.45
N LYS A 8 -37.38 1.23 18.35
CA LYS A 8 -36.57 0.90 19.53
C LYS A 8 -35.26 0.24 19.11
N HIS A 9 -35.29 -0.66 18.12
CA HIS A 9 -34.08 -1.31 17.59
C HIS A 9 -33.13 -0.29 16.95
N ALA A 10 -33.63 0.64 16.14
CA ALA A 10 -32.83 1.71 15.54
C ALA A 10 -32.22 2.66 16.56
N LYS A 11 -32.93 3.00 17.64
CA LYS A 11 -32.39 3.83 18.75
C LYS A 11 -31.33 3.09 19.53
N ASN A 12 -31.47 1.79 19.75
CA ASN A 12 -30.45 0.98 20.46
C ASN A 12 -29.18 0.85 19.62
N LEU A 13 -29.30 0.60 18.31
CA LEU A 13 -28.15 0.54 17.39
C LEU A 13 -27.43 1.90 17.31
N ALA A 14 -28.17 3.01 17.26
CA ALA A 14 -27.58 4.35 17.27
C ALA A 14 -26.85 4.66 18.60
N ARG A 15 -27.34 4.15 19.74
CA ARG A 15 -26.69 4.29 21.06
C ARG A 15 -25.39 3.45 21.12
N ILE A 16 -25.42 2.20 20.66
CA ILE A 16 -24.25 1.31 20.60
C ILE A 16 -23.18 1.93 19.70
N ALA A 17 -23.57 2.39 18.49
CA ALA A 17 -22.66 3.06 17.58
C ALA A 17 -22.03 4.33 18.19
N ARG A 18 -22.82 5.14 18.91
CA ARG A 18 -22.33 6.37 19.58
C ARG A 18 -21.33 6.04 20.70
N ASN A 19 -21.59 5.00 21.49
CA ASN A 19 -20.71 4.58 22.56
C ASN A 19 -19.41 3.96 22.02
N SER A 20 -19.48 3.14 20.96
CA SER A 20 -18.30 2.57 20.29
C SER A 20 -17.46 3.65 19.62
N LEU A 21 -18.08 4.63 18.96
CA LEU A 21 -17.39 5.80 18.41
C LEU A 21 -16.72 6.65 19.48
N SER A 22 -17.36 6.79 20.65
CA SER A 22 -16.80 7.55 21.79
C SER A 22 -15.60 6.85 22.42
N SER A 23 -15.63 5.52 22.58
CA SER A 23 -14.51 4.76 23.14
C SER A 23 -13.32 4.74 22.17
N VAL A 24 -13.55 4.48 20.88
CA VAL A 24 -12.53 4.54 19.83
C VAL A 24 -11.93 5.96 19.74
N ALA A 25 -12.76 7.00 19.76
CA ALA A 25 -12.29 8.37 19.72
C ALA A 25 -11.45 8.74 20.96
N THR A 26 -11.75 8.19 22.13
CA THR A 26 -10.99 8.41 23.36
C THR A 26 -9.64 7.69 23.33
N GLU A 27 -9.60 6.46 22.89
CA GLU A 27 -8.37 5.67 22.75
C GLU A 27 -7.45 6.25 21.65
N VAL A 28 -8.02 6.61 20.51
CA VAL A 28 -7.31 7.33 19.45
C VAL A 28 -6.76 8.67 19.95
N ARG A 29 -7.53 9.44 20.71
CA ARG A 29 -7.06 10.69 21.33
C ARG A 29 -5.92 10.46 22.32
N SER A 30 -5.97 9.39 23.10
CA SER A 30 -4.90 9.04 24.04
C SER A 30 -3.61 8.67 23.31
N LYS A 31 -3.69 7.77 22.33
CA LYS A 31 -2.54 7.38 21.46
C LYS A 31 -1.99 8.58 20.67
N ILE A 32 -2.86 9.49 20.20
CA ILE A 32 -2.44 10.73 19.52
C ILE A 32 -1.74 11.68 20.48
N ALA A 33 -2.24 11.85 21.72
CA ALA A 33 -1.62 12.74 22.70
C ALA A 33 -0.23 12.24 23.08
N GLU A 34 -0.06 10.93 23.25
CA GLU A 34 1.22 10.30 23.55
C GLU A 34 2.19 10.41 22.36
N LYS A 35 1.74 10.15 21.14
CA LYS A 35 2.57 10.30 19.92
C LYS A 35 2.83 11.76 19.54
N LYS A 36 1.90 12.72 19.80
CA LYS A 36 2.15 14.15 19.61
C LYS A 36 3.31 14.67 20.46
N ALA A 37 3.52 14.10 21.63
CA ALA A 37 4.67 14.43 22.49
C ALA A 37 6.01 14.00 21.86
N ARG A 38 6.01 13.01 20.96
CA ARG A 38 7.19 12.49 20.26
C ARG A 38 7.44 13.13 18.89
N LEU A 39 6.47 13.89 18.34
CA LEU A 39 6.61 14.54 17.04
C LEU A 39 7.41 15.83 17.16
N ALA A 40 8.33 16.03 16.21
CA ALA A 40 9.18 17.21 16.15
C ALA A 40 8.38 18.53 16.10
N PRO A 41 8.89 19.64 16.70
CA PRO A 41 8.20 20.92 16.77
C PRO A 41 7.86 21.48 15.38
N LYS A 42 6.78 22.25 15.31
CA LYS A 42 6.25 22.91 14.12
C LYS A 42 7.35 23.68 13.39
N SER A 43 7.74 23.25 12.21
CA SER A 43 8.56 24.06 11.32
C SER A 43 7.74 25.25 10.83
N SER A 44 8.19 26.46 11.14
CA SER A 44 7.60 27.74 10.74
C SER A 44 7.94 28.13 9.30
N THR A 45 8.12 27.18 8.40
CA THR A 45 8.50 27.45 7.00
C THR A 45 7.28 27.70 6.12
N PRO A 46 7.37 28.60 5.11
CA PRO A 46 6.27 28.98 4.22
C PRO A 46 5.63 27.79 3.52
N ARG A 47 4.41 27.98 3.03
CA ARG A 47 3.56 27.02 2.29
C ARG A 47 4.34 26.35 1.15
N GLN A 48 5.17 25.38 1.48
CA GLN A 48 5.93 24.61 0.51
C GLN A 48 5.03 23.49 -0.04
N VAL A 49 5.23 23.20 -1.32
CA VAL A 49 4.55 22.16 -2.08
C VAL A 49 4.53 20.83 -1.33
N ARG A 50 3.38 20.13 -1.34
CA ARG A 50 3.18 18.81 -0.74
C ARG A 50 4.25 17.84 -1.24
N PRO A 51 4.78 16.94 -0.38
CA PRO A 51 5.63 15.84 -0.84
C PRO A 51 4.88 14.97 -1.86
N GLY A 52 5.60 14.35 -2.77
CA GLY A 52 5.07 13.46 -3.78
C GLY A 52 6.13 13.11 -4.82
N ILE A 53 5.83 12.16 -5.70
CA ILE A 53 6.71 11.80 -6.81
C ILE A 53 6.83 12.99 -7.76
N ARG A 54 8.05 13.31 -8.15
CA ARG A 54 8.39 14.43 -9.04
C ARG A 54 9.51 14.01 -9.98
N ASP A 55 9.81 14.91 -10.92
CA ASP A 55 10.88 14.70 -11.89
C ASP A 55 10.70 13.36 -12.61
N LEU A 56 9.45 13.10 -13.02
CA LEU A 56 9.07 11.93 -13.80
C LEU A 56 9.54 12.08 -15.24
N ASP A 57 10.04 10.99 -15.81
CA ASP A 57 10.39 10.92 -17.22
C ASP A 57 9.16 10.60 -18.08
N ALA A 58 8.20 9.83 -17.54
CA ALA A 58 6.92 9.58 -18.18
C ALA A 58 5.79 9.36 -17.17
N THR A 59 4.57 9.62 -17.60
CA THR A 59 3.33 9.30 -16.89
C THR A 59 2.18 9.21 -17.87
N GLY A 60 1.21 8.35 -17.60
CA GLY A 60 0.07 8.15 -18.49
C GLY A 60 -1.08 7.43 -17.82
N VAL A 61 -2.03 7.05 -18.64
CA VAL A 61 -3.20 6.27 -18.25
C VAL A 61 -3.24 5.02 -19.12
N LEU A 62 -3.37 3.85 -18.50
CA LEU A 62 -3.71 2.60 -19.15
C LEU A 62 -5.14 2.25 -18.78
N THR A 63 -6.04 2.18 -19.74
CA THR A 63 -7.41 1.75 -19.49
C THR A 63 -7.49 0.23 -19.56
N VAL A 64 -7.95 -0.39 -18.47
CA VAL A 64 -8.22 -1.82 -18.40
C VAL A 64 -9.73 -2.04 -18.26
N GLY A 65 -10.28 -3.01 -19.01
CA GLY A 65 -11.68 -3.40 -18.90
C GLY A 65 -11.86 -4.49 -17.85
N ASP A 66 -12.80 -4.30 -16.93
CA ASP A 66 -13.18 -5.32 -15.94
C ASP A 66 -14.70 -5.37 -15.83
N ARG A 67 -15.29 -6.51 -16.20
CA ARG A 67 -16.76 -6.76 -16.14
C ARG A 67 -17.60 -5.62 -16.72
N GLY A 68 -17.18 -5.07 -17.86
CA GLY A 68 -17.88 -3.98 -18.54
C GLY A 68 -17.64 -2.59 -17.95
N THR A 69 -16.67 -2.45 -17.06
CA THR A 69 -16.23 -1.16 -16.50
C THR A 69 -14.82 -0.85 -16.98
N ASP A 70 -14.61 0.34 -17.54
CA ASP A 70 -13.29 0.83 -17.93
C ASP A 70 -12.63 1.50 -16.71
N ILE A 71 -11.43 1.01 -16.34
CA ILE A 71 -10.65 1.50 -15.21
C ILE A 71 -9.41 2.21 -15.75
N PRO A 72 -9.30 3.55 -15.60
CA PRO A 72 -8.17 4.32 -16.11
C PRO A 72 -7.00 4.31 -15.11
N LEU A 73 -6.19 3.27 -15.13
CA LEU A 73 -5.02 3.11 -14.25
C LEU A 73 -3.99 4.21 -14.52
N ARG A 74 -3.71 5.01 -13.51
CA ARG A 74 -2.66 6.04 -13.60
C ARG A 74 -1.31 5.45 -13.24
N TRP A 75 -0.34 5.53 -14.15
CA TRP A 75 1.04 5.07 -13.93
C TRP A 75 2.04 6.22 -14.00
N TYR A 76 3.22 6.00 -13.37
CA TYR A 76 4.31 6.96 -13.24
C TYR A 76 5.65 6.25 -13.40
N GLU A 77 6.58 6.86 -14.14
CA GLU A 77 7.84 6.24 -14.50
C GLU A 77 9.00 7.22 -14.38
N VAL A 78 10.12 6.72 -13.85
CA VAL A 78 11.44 7.30 -13.96
C VAL A 78 12.30 6.28 -14.70
N GLY A 79 12.79 6.64 -15.86
CA GLY A 79 13.62 5.78 -16.69
C GLY A 79 15.08 5.78 -16.22
N PRO A 80 15.92 4.95 -16.89
CA PRO A 80 17.37 5.03 -16.74
C PRO A 80 17.87 6.43 -17.12
N ASP A 81 18.86 6.92 -16.42
CA ASP A 81 19.53 8.16 -16.81
C ASP A 81 20.14 7.98 -18.22
N ARG A 82 20.04 9.00 -19.08
CA ARG A 82 20.47 8.92 -20.48
C ARG A 82 21.94 8.58 -20.62
N ASP A 83 22.77 9.07 -19.70
CA ASP A 83 24.21 8.82 -19.72
C ASP A 83 24.54 7.38 -19.32
N SER A 84 23.82 6.82 -18.32
CA SER A 84 23.98 5.42 -17.89
C SER A 84 23.34 4.41 -18.85
N ALA A 85 22.32 4.80 -19.60
CA ALA A 85 21.68 3.95 -20.61
C ALA A 85 22.67 3.59 -21.77
N ALA A 86 23.61 4.48 -22.09
CA ALA A 86 24.65 4.22 -23.07
C ALA A 86 25.67 3.20 -22.59
N GLU A 87 26.02 3.21 -21.30
CA GLU A 87 26.98 2.27 -20.69
C GLU A 87 26.36 0.88 -20.44
N THR A 88 25.03 0.81 -20.24
CA THR A 88 24.31 -0.44 -19.94
C THR A 88 23.62 -1.06 -21.16
N ALA A 89 23.85 -0.55 -22.35
CA ALA A 89 23.23 -1.03 -23.61
C ALA A 89 23.40 -2.53 -23.89
N SER A 90 24.35 -3.19 -23.22
CA SER A 90 24.59 -4.64 -23.29
C SER A 90 23.96 -5.45 -22.15
N ALA A 91 23.42 -4.80 -21.11
CA ALA A 91 22.81 -5.47 -19.96
C ALA A 91 21.30 -5.61 -20.15
N GLU A 92 20.74 -6.72 -19.66
CA GLU A 92 19.28 -6.92 -19.64
C GLU A 92 18.62 -5.85 -18.74
N PRO A 93 17.63 -5.09 -19.28
CA PRO A 93 17.03 -3.99 -18.51
C PRO A 93 16.38 -4.48 -17.19
N LEU A 94 16.57 -3.73 -16.11
CA LEU A 94 15.92 -3.98 -14.84
C LEU A 94 14.84 -2.92 -14.57
N THR A 95 13.64 -3.37 -14.24
CA THR A 95 12.54 -2.50 -13.80
C THR A 95 12.13 -2.87 -12.38
N ILE A 96 12.04 -1.88 -11.48
CA ILE A 96 11.47 -2.02 -10.15
C ILE A 96 10.05 -1.47 -10.19
N VAL A 97 9.07 -2.33 -9.90
CA VAL A 97 7.64 -2.00 -9.89
C VAL A 97 7.19 -1.80 -8.45
N PHE A 98 6.77 -0.59 -8.11
CA PHE A 98 6.32 -0.25 -6.76
C PHE A 98 4.80 -0.33 -6.66
N ILE A 99 4.32 -1.07 -5.65
CA ILE A 99 2.91 -1.35 -5.41
C ILE A 99 2.55 -0.82 -4.03
N HIS A 100 1.71 0.22 -3.97
CA HIS A 100 1.37 0.89 -2.71
C HIS A 100 0.33 0.10 -1.89
N GLY A 101 0.21 0.45 -0.61
CA GLY A 101 -0.73 -0.16 0.32
C GLY A 101 -2.14 0.41 0.23
N PHE A 102 -3.06 -0.18 0.99
CA PHE A 102 -4.44 0.26 1.12
C PHE A 102 -4.53 1.71 1.59
N THR A 103 -5.44 2.48 1.04
CA THR A 103 -5.65 3.92 1.28
C THR A 103 -4.48 4.83 0.93
N LEU A 104 -3.52 4.32 0.18
CA LEU A 104 -2.37 5.08 -0.29
C LEU A 104 -2.51 5.45 -1.78
N GLY A 105 -1.42 5.84 -2.37
CA GLY A 105 -1.24 6.11 -3.80
C GLY A 105 0.24 6.03 -4.15
N ALA A 106 0.56 6.19 -5.42
CA ALA A 106 1.93 6.20 -5.92
C ALA A 106 2.85 7.14 -5.13
N ASP A 107 2.33 8.28 -4.67
CA ASP A 107 3.07 9.26 -3.87
C ASP A 107 3.63 8.71 -2.56
N SER A 108 3.15 7.57 -2.04
CA SER A 108 3.73 6.92 -0.86
C SER A 108 5.19 6.48 -1.08
N TRP A 109 5.58 6.24 -2.33
CA TRP A 109 6.91 5.82 -2.74
C TRP A 109 7.86 6.97 -3.14
N TYR A 110 7.47 8.25 -2.94
CA TYR A 110 8.24 9.40 -3.41
C TYR A 110 9.68 9.45 -2.87
N ARG A 111 9.93 8.91 -1.67
CA ARG A 111 11.26 8.86 -1.06
C ARG A 111 12.15 7.82 -1.73
N GLN A 112 11.56 6.69 -2.14
CA GLN A 112 12.22 5.63 -2.89
C GLN A 112 12.59 6.12 -4.28
N PHE A 113 11.66 6.71 -5.01
CA PHE A 113 11.92 7.29 -6.33
C PHE A 113 13.06 8.32 -6.29
N ARG A 114 13.04 9.22 -5.30
CA ARG A 114 14.08 10.24 -5.14
C ARG A 114 15.45 9.67 -4.78
N GLY A 115 15.52 8.63 -3.94
CA GLY A 115 16.76 7.99 -3.52
C GLY A 115 17.33 7.10 -4.61
N LEU A 116 16.52 6.17 -5.12
CA LEU A 116 16.94 5.14 -6.05
C LEU A 116 17.32 5.69 -7.42
N ARG A 117 16.71 6.79 -7.89
CA ARG A 117 17.18 7.47 -9.11
C ARG A 117 18.67 7.82 -9.06
N LYS A 118 19.20 8.09 -7.85
CA LYS A 118 20.63 8.41 -7.65
C LYS A 118 21.48 7.18 -7.42
N GLU A 119 20.95 6.20 -6.68
CA GLU A 119 21.67 5.00 -6.28
C GLU A 119 21.68 3.92 -7.38
N LEU A 120 20.65 3.90 -8.23
CA LEU A 120 20.47 2.96 -9.33
C LEU A 120 20.16 3.68 -10.66
N PRO A 121 21.06 4.50 -11.20
CA PRO A 121 20.78 5.37 -12.36
C PRO A 121 20.44 4.60 -13.64
N GLY A 122 20.85 3.33 -13.75
CA GLY A 122 20.55 2.43 -14.88
C GLY A 122 19.24 1.64 -14.76
N VAL A 123 18.45 1.85 -13.68
CA VAL A 123 17.26 1.07 -13.39
C VAL A 123 16.00 1.89 -13.64
N ARG A 124 14.99 1.27 -14.27
CA ARG A 124 13.66 1.88 -14.41
C ARG A 124 12.86 1.71 -13.13
N LEU A 125 12.25 2.80 -12.65
CA LEU A 125 11.32 2.82 -11.52
C LEU A 125 9.91 3.05 -12.07
N LEU A 126 9.01 2.12 -11.81
CA LEU A 126 7.62 2.16 -12.29
C LEU A 126 6.67 2.03 -11.10
N THR A 127 5.62 2.83 -11.07
CA THR A 127 4.53 2.69 -10.09
C THR A 127 3.20 3.07 -10.71
N LEU A 128 2.12 2.71 -10.04
CA LEU A 128 0.75 3.06 -10.45
C LEU A 128 -0.07 3.46 -9.23
N ASP A 129 -1.13 4.20 -9.45
CA ASP A 129 -2.24 4.27 -8.49
C ASP A 129 -3.14 3.04 -8.74
N LEU A 130 -3.26 2.17 -7.75
CA LEU A 130 -4.10 0.97 -7.83
C LEU A 130 -5.57 1.36 -8.07
N ARG A 131 -6.36 0.43 -8.61
CA ARG A 131 -7.81 0.62 -8.76
C ARG A 131 -8.44 1.13 -7.46
N GLY A 132 -9.31 2.11 -7.57
CA GLY A 132 -9.94 2.74 -6.41
C GLY A 132 -9.06 3.72 -5.63
N HIS A 133 -7.80 3.96 -6.01
CA HIS A 133 -6.87 4.81 -5.27
C HIS A 133 -6.32 5.95 -6.13
N GLY A 134 -5.83 6.99 -5.45
CA GLY A 134 -5.11 8.09 -6.07
C GLY A 134 -5.84 8.70 -7.26
N LYS A 135 -5.15 8.85 -8.40
CA LYS A 135 -5.72 9.41 -9.64
C LYS A 135 -6.42 8.39 -10.53
N THR A 136 -6.33 7.09 -10.21
CA THR A 136 -7.18 6.07 -10.83
C THR A 136 -8.64 6.27 -10.41
N GLY A 137 -8.89 6.80 -9.20
CA GLY A 137 -10.20 7.24 -8.76
C GLY A 137 -11.14 6.11 -8.37
N GLU A 138 -12.44 6.45 -8.29
CA GLU A 138 -13.50 5.58 -7.78
C GLU A 138 -13.76 4.37 -8.69
N VAL A 139 -13.83 3.18 -8.10
CA VAL A 139 -14.13 1.90 -8.77
C VAL A 139 -15.22 1.19 -7.96
N PRO A 140 -16.18 0.50 -8.60
CA PRO A 140 -17.21 -0.26 -7.88
C PRO A 140 -16.60 -1.25 -6.88
N PRO A 141 -17.17 -1.40 -5.66
CA PRO A 141 -16.63 -2.28 -4.63
C PRO A 141 -16.44 -3.74 -5.09
N SER A 142 -17.33 -4.24 -5.93
CA SER A 142 -17.27 -5.60 -6.48
C SER A 142 -16.08 -5.86 -7.42
N LEU A 143 -15.38 -4.81 -7.84
CA LEU A 143 -14.18 -4.88 -8.67
C LEU A 143 -12.89 -4.66 -7.86
N CYS A 144 -12.98 -4.38 -6.56
CA CYS A 144 -11.83 -4.14 -5.68
C CYS A 144 -11.45 -5.43 -4.96
N SER A 145 -10.41 -6.11 -5.44
CA SER A 145 -9.79 -7.26 -4.78
C SER A 145 -8.30 -7.27 -5.03
N THR A 146 -7.55 -8.02 -4.23
CA THR A 146 -6.13 -8.26 -4.40
C THR A 146 -5.83 -8.87 -5.76
N ASP A 147 -6.61 -9.87 -6.17
CA ASP A 147 -6.47 -10.54 -7.47
C ASP A 147 -6.67 -9.59 -8.65
N THR A 148 -7.73 -8.78 -8.63
CA THR A 148 -7.99 -7.84 -9.74
C THR A 148 -6.97 -6.70 -9.77
N ALA A 149 -6.47 -6.26 -8.61
CA ALA A 149 -5.37 -5.29 -8.54
C ALA A 149 -4.04 -5.88 -9.02
N ALA A 150 -3.81 -7.18 -8.82
CA ALA A 150 -2.64 -7.87 -9.39
C ALA A 150 -2.69 -7.95 -10.92
N GLU A 151 -3.88 -8.15 -11.50
CA GLU A 151 -4.09 -8.08 -12.95
C GLU A 151 -3.79 -6.69 -13.50
N ASP A 152 -4.17 -5.62 -12.78
CA ASP A 152 -3.80 -4.25 -13.14
C ASP A 152 -2.29 -4.03 -13.17
N VAL A 153 -1.59 -4.52 -12.14
CA VAL A 153 -0.12 -4.45 -12.07
C VAL A 153 0.51 -5.17 -13.25
N LEU A 154 0.03 -6.37 -13.58
CA LEU A 154 0.52 -7.15 -14.72
C LEU A 154 0.23 -6.44 -16.05
N ALA A 155 -0.93 -5.82 -16.21
CA ALA A 155 -1.26 -5.03 -17.40
C ALA A 155 -0.32 -3.83 -17.57
N VAL A 156 -0.01 -3.10 -16.49
CA VAL A 156 0.94 -1.99 -16.52
C VAL A 156 2.37 -2.50 -16.81
N ILE A 157 2.77 -3.65 -16.27
CA ILE A 157 4.06 -4.29 -16.60
C ILE A 157 4.12 -4.63 -18.09
N ALA A 158 3.08 -5.23 -18.64
CA ALA A 158 3.04 -5.59 -20.07
C ALA A 158 3.17 -4.37 -20.99
N GLU A 159 2.53 -3.26 -20.62
CA GLU A 159 2.56 -2.00 -21.39
C GLU A 159 3.89 -1.24 -21.22
N ARG A 160 4.41 -1.14 -19.98
CA ARG A 160 5.52 -0.22 -19.65
C ARG A 160 6.88 -0.90 -19.49
N ALA A 161 6.89 -2.19 -19.19
CA ALA A 161 8.10 -3.00 -19.02
C ALA A 161 7.98 -4.34 -19.74
N PRO A 162 7.80 -4.34 -21.08
CA PRO A 162 7.54 -5.56 -21.85
C PRO A 162 8.73 -6.53 -21.92
N ALA A 163 9.94 -6.07 -21.54
CA ALA A 163 11.16 -6.87 -21.57
C ALA A 163 12.02 -6.60 -20.32
N GLY A 164 13.01 -7.47 -20.09
CA GLY A 164 13.98 -7.37 -19.01
C GLY A 164 13.48 -7.93 -17.68
N LYS A 165 14.34 -7.88 -16.66
CA LYS A 165 14.08 -8.39 -15.31
C LYS A 165 13.17 -7.45 -14.53
N LEU A 166 12.39 -8.02 -13.63
CA LEU A 166 11.44 -7.30 -12.78
C LEU A 166 11.76 -7.55 -11.30
N ILE A 167 11.73 -6.50 -10.50
CA ILE A 167 11.62 -6.59 -9.04
C ILE A 167 10.28 -5.98 -8.66
N LEU A 168 9.46 -6.71 -7.90
CA LEU A 168 8.21 -6.18 -7.36
C LEU A 168 8.48 -5.70 -5.93
N ALA A 169 8.21 -4.42 -5.66
CA ALA A 169 8.35 -3.80 -4.35
C ALA A 169 6.96 -3.44 -3.81
N GLY A 170 6.42 -4.23 -2.88
CA GLY A 170 5.06 -4.07 -2.36
C GLY A 170 5.04 -3.64 -0.90
N HIS A 171 4.16 -2.67 -0.55
CA HIS A 171 3.92 -2.24 0.82
C HIS A 171 2.51 -2.64 1.29
N SER A 172 2.40 -3.30 2.43
CA SER A 172 1.10 -3.67 3.04
C SER A 172 0.24 -4.47 2.05
N LEU A 173 -0.98 -4.04 1.71
CA LEU A 173 -1.79 -4.61 0.63
C LEU A 173 -0.98 -4.79 -0.68
N GLY A 174 -0.09 -3.84 -1.01
CA GLY A 174 0.77 -3.94 -2.19
C GLY A 174 1.72 -5.14 -2.15
N GLY A 175 2.08 -5.64 -0.97
CA GLY A 175 2.86 -6.87 -0.80
C GLY A 175 2.02 -8.11 -1.13
N GLN A 176 0.76 -8.16 -0.69
CA GLN A 176 -0.19 -9.22 -1.08
C GLN A 176 -0.46 -9.20 -2.59
N ILE A 177 -0.63 -7.99 -3.17
CA ILE A 177 -0.76 -7.82 -4.62
C ILE A 177 0.50 -8.28 -5.35
N ALA A 178 1.71 -8.07 -4.80
CA ALA A 178 2.94 -8.57 -5.40
C ALA A 178 2.99 -10.12 -5.42
N PHE A 179 2.53 -10.77 -4.36
CA PHE A 179 2.37 -12.22 -4.33
C PHE A 179 1.33 -12.70 -5.34
N ALA A 180 0.15 -12.08 -5.37
CA ALA A 180 -0.90 -12.40 -6.33
C ALA A 180 -0.41 -12.18 -7.78
N ALA A 181 0.35 -11.11 -8.05
CA ALA A 181 0.92 -10.85 -9.36
C ALA A 181 1.92 -11.95 -9.76
N LEU A 182 2.82 -12.40 -8.85
CA LEU A 182 3.72 -13.53 -9.13
C LEU A 182 2.96 -14.81 -9.43
N ARG A 183 1.93 -15.14 -8.65
CA ARG A 183 1.10 -16.34 -8.81
C ARG A 183 0.32 -16.32 -10.12
N ARG A 184 -0.23 -15.18 -10.49
CA ARG A 184 -1.13 -15.00 -11.66
C ARG A 184 -0.40 -14.67 -12.95
N ALA A 185 0.88 -14.27 -12.87
CA ALA A 185 1.65 -13.88 -14.04
C ALA A 185 1.67 -15.00 -15.12
N PRO A 186 1.48 -14.66 -16.38
CA PRO A 186 1.83 -15.55 -17.50
C PRO A 186 3.27 -16.06 -17.36
N GLU A 187 3.58 -17.22 -17.87
CA GLU A 187 4.85 -17.90 -17.63
C GLU A 187 6.06 -17.05 -18.07
N ASP A 188 5.95 -16.39 -19.21
CA ASP A 188 6.97 -15.49 -19.75
C ASP A 188 7.22 -14.27 -18.84
N VAL A 189 6.18 -13.68 -18.26
CA VAL A 189 6.30 -12.59 -17.29
C VAL A 189 6.83 -13.12 -15.95
N ARG A 190 6.36 -14.27 -15.48
CA ARG A 190 6.78 -14.88 -14.21
C ARG A 190 8.27 -15.14 -14.18
N HIS A 191 8.86 -15.68 -15.25
CA HIS A 191 10.31 -15.92 -15.35
C HIS A 191 11.13 -14.63 -15.30
N ARG A 192 10.53 -13.49 -15.62
CA ARG A 192 11.18 -12.18 -15.53
C ARG A 192 11.12 -11.59 -14.14
N ILE A 193 10.20 -12.04 -13.26
CA ILE A 193 10.14 -11.59 -11.86
C ILE A 193 11.34 -12.20 -11.11
N ALA A 194 12.42 -11.45 -11.07
CA ALA A 194 13.72 -11.87 -10.57
C ALA A 194 13.92 -11.56 -9.06
N GLY A 195 12.94 -10.94 -8.40
CA GLY A 195 12.98 -10.68 -6.96
C GLY A 195 11.77 -9.94 -6.43
N LEU A 196 11.54 -10.04 -5.10
CA LEU A 196 10.52 -9.29 -4.40
C LEU A 196 11.11 -8.55 -3.19
N VAL A 197 10.67 -7.30 -2.98
CA VAL A 197 10.87 -6.54 -1.74
C VAL A 197 9.51 -6.31 -1.09
N LEU A 198 9.29 -6.95 0.04
CA LEU A 198 8.01 -6.90 0.74
C LEU A 198 8.15 -6.06 2.00
N VAL A 199 7.35 -5.02 2.12
CA VAL A 199 7.46 -4.03 3.18
C VAL A 199 6.19 -4.02 3.99
N SER A 200 6.28 -4.38 5.28
CA SER A 200 5.14 -4.35 6.22
C SER A 200 3.90 -5.03 5.63
N THR A 201 3.99 -6.33 5.32
CA THR A 201 2.91 -7.11 4.69
C THR A 201 2.73 -8.48 5.34
N ALA A 202 1.75 -9.24 4.89
CA ALA A 202 1.44 -10.59 5.32
C ALA A 202 1.15 -11.49 4.13
N ILE A 203 1.38 -12.81 4.27
CA ILE A 203 1.01 -13.81 3.25
C ILE A 203 -0.43 -14.28 3.43
N ASP A 204 -0.92 -14.26 4.66
CA ASP A 204 -2.29 -14.62 5.05
C ASP A 204 -3.07 -13.39 5.56
N ARG A 205 -4.19 -13.63 6.21
CA ARG A 205 -5.03 -12.61 6.83
C ARG A 205 -4.23 -11.68 7.74
N PHE A 206 -4.51 -10.39 7.67
CA PHE A 206 -4.03 -9.47 8.70
C PHE A 206 -4.53 -9.92 10.07
N ALA A 207 -3.62 -9.98 11.06
CA ALA A 207 -3.97 -10.47 12.40
C ALA A 207 -5.16 -9.73 13.01
N ALA A 208 -6.01 -10.46 13.72
CA ALA A 208 -7.20 -9.89 14.35
C ALA A 208 -6.88 -8.89 15.50
N ASN A 209 -5.63 -8.86 15.96
CA ASN A 209 -5.13 -8.03 17.06
C ASN A 209 -4.27 -6.89 16.48
N GLY A 210 -4.83 -5.70 16.34
CA GLY A 210 -4.11 -4.54 15.83
C GLY A 210 -5.08 -3.50 15.27
N VAL A 211 -4.72 -2.81 14.19
CA VAL A 211 -5.56 -1.82 13.49
C VAL A 211 -7.00 -2.29 13.12
N PRO A 212 -7.35 -3.60 13.14
CA PRO A 212 -8.72 -4.06 12.98
C PRO A 212 -9.74 -3.39 13.91
N GLU A 213 -9.34 -2.94 15.09
CA GLU A 213 -10.28 -2.16 15.94
C GLU A 213 -10.58 -0.77 15.39
N LEU A 214 -9.64 -0.14 14.69
CA LEU A 214 -9.83 1.17 14.05
C LEU A 214 -10.61 1.05 12.72
N LEU A 215 -10.47 -0.06 12.04
CA LEU A 215 -11.24 -0.48 10.86
C LEU A 215 -12.45 -1.34 11.27
N ASN A 216 -12.86 -1.27 12.53
CA ASN A 216 -13.88 -2.13 13.12
C ASN A 216 -15.04 -2.33 12.14
N LEU A 217 -15.09 -3.53 11.57
CA LEU A 217 -16.01 -3.97 10.52
C LEU A 217 -17.48 -3.66 10.83
N ARG A 218 -17.82 -3.48 12.12
CA ARG A 218 -19.17 -3.06 12.55
C ARG A 218 -19.48 -1.61 12.18
N VAL A 219 -18.49 -0.70 12.23
CA VAL A 219 -18.66 0.72 11.86
C VAL A 219 -18.70 0.84 10.34
N VAL A 220 -17.83 0.11 9.65
CA VAL A 220 -17.80 0.06 8.17
C VAL A 220 -19.06 -0.62 7.64
N GLY A 221 -19.47 -1.75 8.20
CA GLY A 221 -20.72 -2.44 7.84
C GLY A 221 -21.97 -1.59 8.11
N TRP A 222 -21.97 -0.80 9.19
CA TRP A 222 -23.04 0.15 9.49
C TRP A 222 -23.06 1.32 8.49
N LEU A 223 -21.89 1.87 8.11
CA LEU A 223 -21.75 2.88 7.05
C LEU A 223 -22.21 2.34 5.69
N ALA A 224 -21.86 1.10 5.36
CA ALA A 224 -22.34 0.42 4.15
C ALA A 224 -23.86 0.26 4.11
N GLY A 225 -24.48 -0.10 5.25
CA GLY A 225 -25.94 -0.16 5.40
C GLY A 225 -26.63 1.19 5.23
N LEU A 226 -26.01 2.26 5.75
CA LEU A 226 -26.49 3.65 5.59
C LEU A 226 -26.34 4.16 4.15
N LEU A 227 -25.29 3.77 3.43
CA LEU A 227 -25.09 4.11 2.02
C LEU A 227 -26.20 3.59 1.13
N LYS A 228 -26.64 2.35 1.36
CA LYS A 228 -27.81 1.76 0.66
C LYS A 228 -29.09 2.55 0.91
N ALA A 229 -29.22 3.18 2.09
CA ALA A 229 -30.43 3.92 2.48
C ALA A 229 -30.42 5.41 2.05
N SER A 230 -29.29 6.08 1.96
CA SER A 230 -29.21 7.51 1.58
C SER A 230 -27.78 7.95 1.15
N PRO A 231 -27.40 7.69 -0.11
CA PRO A 231 -26.03 7.94 -0.59
C PRO A 231 -25.53 9.36 -0.37
N LYS A 232 -26.36 10.38 -0.65
CA LYS A 232 -25.95 11.80 -0.54
C LYS A 232 -25.69 12.27 0.89
N ARG A 233 -26.46 11.78 1.89
CA ARG A 233 -26.27 12.14 3.30
C ARG A 233 -25.07 11.44 3.91
N VAL A 234 -24.83 10.20 3.52
CA VAL A 234 -23.68 9.41 3.99
C VAL A 234 -22.38 9.96 3.43
N ARG A 235 -22.32 10.35 2.16
CA ARG A 235 -21.13 11.02 1.57
C ARG A 235 -20.76 12.29 2.35
N ARG A 236 -21.72 13.17 2.68
CA ARG A 236 -21.47 14.38 3.49
C ARG A 236 -21.02 14.06 4.94
N LEU A 237 -21.56 13.02 5.55
CA LEU A 237 -21.16 12.58 6.89
C LEU A 237 -19.76 11.97 6.86
N ARG A 238 -19.44 11.17 5.84
CA ARG A 238 -18.11 10.62 5.58
C ARG A 238 -17.05 11.72 5.50
N ASP A 239 -17.29 12.74 4.67
CA ASP A 239 -16.31 13.82 4.45
C ASP A 239 -15.99 14.56 5.75
N LYS A 240 -16.99 14.74 6.63
CA LYS A 240 -16.79 15.30 7.96
C LYS A 240 -16.02 14.36 8.89
N ILE A 241 -16.32 13.06 8.87
CA ILE A 241 -15.67 12.06 9.73
C ILE A 241 -14.25 11.78 9.23
N ALA A 242 -14.05 11.63 7.93
CA ALA A 242 -12.76 11.41 7.32
C ALA A 242 -11.77 12.53 7.66
N GLY A 243 -12.19 13.79 7.55
CA GLY A 243 -11.35 14.93 7.93
C GLY A 243 -10.91 14.96 9.40
N LEU A 244 -11.67 14.31 10.30
CA LEU A 244 -11.33 14.19 11.73
C LEU A 244 -10.50 12.93 12.03
N VAL A 245 -10.74 11.84 11.32
CA VAL A 245 -10.19 10.50 11.62
C VAL A 245 -8.89 10.24 10.84
N ALA A 246 -8.80 10.69 9.58
CA ALA A 246 -7.62 10.46 8.76
C ALA A 246 -6.31 10.99 9.38
N PRO A 247 -6.25 12.20 9.98
CA PRO A 247 -5.03 12.65 10.67
C PRO A 247 -4.66 11.76 11.86
N ALA A 248 -5.65 11.16 12.52
CA ALA A 248 -5.44 10.28 13.65
C ALA A 248 -4.86 8.93 13.22
N ILE A 249 -5.46 8.33 12.20
CA ILE A 249 -4.96 7.10 11.56
C ILE A 249 -3.56 7.36 11.00
N ALA A 250 -3.37 8.49 10.30
CA ALA A 250 -2.09 8.85 9.74
C ALA A 250 -0.97 8.93 10.78
N ILE A 251 -1.28 9.36 12.00
CA ILE A 251 -0.30 9.42 13.10
C ILE A 251 -0.11 8.02 13.73
N ALA A 252 -1.16 7.23 13.84
CA ALA A 252 -1.15 5.96 14.58
C ALA A 252 -0.19 4.93 13.99
N VAL A 253 -0.02 4.91 12.67
CA VAL A 253 0.79 3.92 11.94
C VAL A 253 2.28 4.26 11.87
N PHE A 254 2.71 5.46 12.32
CA PHE A 254 4.12 5.82 12.43
C PHE A 254 4.64 5.58 13.85
N SER A 255 5.88 5.13 13.98
CA SER A 255 6.56 4.97 15.27
C SER A 255 7.79 5.86 15.42
N ARG A 256 8.49 6.17 14.32
CA ARG A 256 9.60 7.12 14.32
C ARG A 256 9.11 8.57 14.29
N PRO A 257 9.88 9.52 14.87
CA PRO A 257 9.64 10.96 14.69
C PRO A 257 9.58 11.28 13.19
N THR A 258 8.40 11.65 12.71
CA THR A 258 8.15 11.86 11.28
C THR A 258 7.76 13.30 11.00
N ASN A 259 8.32 13.90 9.96
CA ASN A 259 8.02 15.28 9.56
C ASN A 259 6.51 15.43 9.28
N ARG A 260 5.93 16.50 9.83
CA ARG A 260 4.50 16.78 9.70
C ARG A 260 3.99 16.73 8.25
N ARG A 261 4.77 17.19 7.28
CA ARG A 261 4.39 17.16 5.86
C ARG A 261 4.19 15.74 5.33
N VAL A 262 4.95 14.79 5.84
CA VAL A 262 4.81 13.36 5.49
C VAL A 262 3.52 12.81 6.08
N ILE A 263 3.20 13.18 7.33
CA ILE A 263 1.93 12.81 7.97
C ILE A 263 0.76 13.44 7.23
N ASP A 264 0.88 14.72 6.84
CA ASP A 264 -0.16 15.43 6.07
C ASP A 264 -0.35 14.81 4.67
N LEU A 265 0.74 14.33 4.02
CA LEU A 265 0.65 13.56 2.77
C LEU A 265 -0.13 12.25 2.99
N HIS A 266 0.21 11.50 4.04
CA HIS A 266 -0.47 10.24 4.36
C HIS A 266 -1.96 10.48 4.66
N ALA A 267 -2.28 11.45 5.51
CA ALA A 267 -3.66 11.83 5.81
C ALA A 267 -4.44 12.27 4.55
N TYR A 268 -3.77 12.92 3.62
CA TYR A 268 -4.35 13.29 2.33
C TYR A 268 -4.72 12.06 1.51
N MET A 269 -3.81 11.09 1.35
CA MET A 269 -4.09 9.87 0.60
C MET A 269 -5.27 9.09 1.19
N ILE A 270 -5.35 8.97 2.52
CA ILE A 270 -6.48 8.36 3.23
C ILE A 270 -7.79 9.09 2.88
N ASN A 271 -7.80 10.43 2.87
CA ASN A 271 -8.99 11.22 2.57
C ASN A 271 -9.44 11.13 1.11
N GLU A 272 -8.50 11.02 0.18
CA GLU A 272 -8.80 10.89 -1.26
C GLU A 272 -9.33 9.51 -1.63
N THR A 273 -9.11 8.49 -0.79
CA THR A 273 -9.58 7.12 -1.07
C THR A 273 -11.11 7.06 -0.97
N PRO A 274 -11.84 6.68 -2.05
CA PRO A 274 -13.28 6.58 -2.06
C PRO A 274 -13.82 5.54 -1.07
N LEU A 275 -15.01 5.75 -0.54
CA LEU A 275 -15.64 4.79 0.39
C LEU A 275 -15.89 3.43 -0.27
N ASP A 276 -16.23 3.42 -1.56
CA ASP A 276 -16.46 2.19 -2.32
C ASP A 276 -15.19 1.33 -2.40
N THR A 277 -14.02 1.97 -2.47
CA THR A 277 -12.72 1.30 -2.37
C THR A 277 -12.51 0.66 -1.00
N TYR A 278 -12.86 1.37 0.09
CA TYR A 278 -12.81 0.79 1.44
C TYR A 278 -13.68 -0.46 1.54
N LEU A 279 -14.91 -0.39 1.05
CA LEU A 279 -15.88 -1.50 1.15
C LEU A 279 -15.42 -2.72 0.34
N GLY A 280 -14.85 -2.50 -0.85
CA GLY A 280 -14.40 -3.59 -1.71
C GLY A 280 -13.17 -4.30 -1.14
N PHE A 281 -12.10 -3.56 -0.87
CA PHE A 281 -10.86 -4.17 -0.39
C PHE A 281 -10.93 -4.71 1.05
N LEU A 282 -11.76 -4.13 1.94
CA LEU A 282 -11.88 -4.64 3.31
C LEU A 282 -12.49 -6.04 3.37
N ASP A 283 -13.47 -6.33 2.51
CA ASP A 283 -14.06 -7.68 2.44
C ASP A 283 -13.02 -8.69 1.93
N ASP A 284 -12.22 -8.31 0.94
CA ASP A 284 -11.13 -9.12 0.40
C ASP A 284 -10.02 -9.35 1.45
N LEU A 285 -9.52 -8.28 2.08
CA LEU A 285 -8.43 -8.34 3.08
C LEU A 285 -8.76 -9.17 4.33
N ARG A 286 -10.05 -9.26 4.69
CA ARG A 286 -10.49 -10.03 5.85
C ARG A 286 -10.26 -11.53 5.69
N ASP A 287 -10.50 -12.04 4.48
CA ASP A 287 -10.47 -13.47 4.19
C ASP A 287 -9.28 -13.86 3.27
N HIS A 288 -8.40 -12.88 2.98
CA HIS A 288 -7.27 -13.01 2.06
C HIS A 288 -6.24 -14.06 2.52
N ASP A 289 -5.78 -14.88 1.57
CA ASP A 289 -4.73 -15.89 1.76
C ASP A 289 -3.96 -16.08 0.44
N GLU A 290 -2.69 -15.69 0.44
CA GLU A 290 -1.77 -15.85 -0.69
C GLU A 290 -0.83 -17.07 -0.54
N SER A 291 -1.10 -18.01 0.33
CA SER A 291 -0.28 -19.24 0.49
C SER A 291 -0.10 -20.01 -0.83
N ALA A 292 -1.02 -19.85 -1.77
CA ALA A 292 -0.91 -20.43 -3.11
C ALA A 292 0.28 -19.88 -3.94
N VAL A 293 0.93 -18.79 -3.52
CA VAL A 293 2.15 -18.27 -4.17
C VAL A 293 3.39 -19.11 -3.87
N VAL A 294 3.40 -19.88 -2.77
CA VAL A 294 4.60 -20.58 -2.25
C VAL A 294 5.34 -21.41 -3.31
N PRO A 295 4.69 -22.19 -4.17
CA PRO A 295 5.39 -22.93 -5.23
C PRO A 295 6.15 -22.03 -6.22
N HIS A 296 5.73 -20.78 -6.38
CA HIS A 296 6.32 -19.81 -7.30
C HIS A 296 7.47 -19.01 -6.67
N LEU A 297 7.69 -19.10 -5.35
CA LEU A 297 8.76 -18.42 -4.63
C LEU A 297 10.10 -19.16 -4.71
N SER A 298 10.09 -20.42 -5.14
CA SER A 298 11.30 -21.22 -5.26
C SER A 298 12.28 -20.60 -6.26
N GLY A 299 13.50 -20.34 -5.82
CA GLY A 299 14.55 -19.73 -6.67
C GLY A 299 14.40 -18.21 -6.87
N VAL A 300 13.33 -17.59 -6.40
CA VAL A 300 13.16 -16.14 -6.42
C VAL A 300 13.78 -15.54 -5.15
N PRO A 301 14.80 -14.66 -5.23
CA PRO A 301 15.33 -13.98 -4.06
C PRO A 301 14.36 -12.94 -3.52
N GLY A 302 14.30 -12.76 -2.20
CA GLY A 302 13.42 -11.80 -1.56
C GLY A 302 14.01 -11.12 -0.36
N ILE A 303 13.50 -9.93 -0.06
CA ILE A 303 13.77 -9.21 1.18
C ILE A 303 12.44 -8.76 1.78
N ILE A 304 12.22 -9.11 3.04
CA ILE A 304 11.04 -8.75 3.81
C ILE A 304 11.46 -7.73 4.86
N LEU A 305 10.83 -6.56 4.88
CA LEU A 305 11.06 -5.54 5.91
C LEU A 305 9.83 -5.42 6.80
N VAL A 306 10.06 -5.39 8.12
CA VAL A 306 9.02 -5.17 9.13
C VAL A 306 9.53 -4.19 10.19
N GLY A 307 8.67 -3.28 10.65
CA GLY A 307 8.98 -2.44 11.81
C GLY A 307 8.78 -3.21 13.11
N ASP A 308 9.66 -3.04 14.09
CA ASP A 308 9.54 -3.68 15.42
C ASP A 308 8.33 -3.18 16.22
N ASN A 309 7.75 -2.03 15.82
CA ASN A 309 6.53 -1.46 16.38
C ASN A 309 5.39 -1.39 15.34
N ASP A 310 5.36 -2.33 14.39
CA ASP A 310 4.27 -2.45 13.42
C ASP A 310 3.08 -3.18 14.06
N ASP A 311 2.06 -2.42 14.45
CA ASP A 311 0.82 -2.94 15.04
C ASP A 311 -0.19 -3.42 13.96
N VAL A 312 0.12 -3.25 12.66
CA VAL A 312 -0.76 -3.64 11.53
C VAL A 312 -0.34 -4.99 10.97
N THR A 313 0.93 -5.10 10.60
CA THR A 313 1.55 -6.34 10.10
C THR A 313 2.73 -6.67 10.99
N SER A 314 2.46 -7.49 11.99
CA SER A 314 3.42 -7.78 13.05
C SER A 314 4.62 -8.60 12.56
N ARG A 315 5.69 -8.60 13.38
CA ARG A 315 6.85 -9.48 13.17
C ARG A 315 6.46 -10.96 13.03
N GLU A 316 5.39 -11.39 13.70
CA GLU A 316 4.87 -12.76 13.58
C GLU A 316 4.38 -13.05 12.15
N GLN A 317 3.68 -12.11 11.52
CA GLN A 317 3.23 -12.24 10.13
C GLN A 317 4.41 -12.24 9.15
N ALA A 318 5.43 -11.41 9.38
CA ALA A 318 6.67 -11.48 8.62
C ALA A 318 7.38 -12.84 8.80
N GLY A 319 7.33 -13.43 10.01
CA GLY A 319 7.83 -14.78 10.29
C GLY A 319 7.14 -15.85 9.45
N LYS A 320 5.82 -15.80 9.32
CA LYS A 320 5.08 -16.73 8.45
C LYS A 320 5.51 -16.66 6.98
N ILE A 321 5.85 -15.48 6.48
CA ILE A 321 6.38 -15.34 5.12
C ILE A 321 7.73 -16.03 5.01
N ILE A 322 8.64 -15.87 6.00
CA ILE A 322 9.95 -16.51 6.04
C ILE A 322 9.81 -18.03 6.11
N ASP A 323 8.91 -18.53 6.95
CA ASP A 323 8.63 -19.98 7.08
C ASP A 323 8.17 -20.59 5.75
N ALA A 324 7.34 -19.86 5.00
CA ALA A 324 6.85 -20.26 3.69
C ALA A 324 7.87 -20.03 2.55
N TRP A 325 8.83 -19.13 2.74
CA TRP A 325 9.81 -18.70 1.75
C TRP A 325 11.25 -18.61 2.32
N PRO A 326 11.90 -19.77 2.60
CA PRO A 326 13.22 -19.82 3.25
C PRO A 326 14.35 -19.11 2.48
N GLY A 327 14.15 -18.85 1.18
CA GLY A 327 15.12 -18.10 0.35
C GLY A 327 15.07 -16.59 0.53
N ALA A 328 14.11 -16.06 1.28
CA ALA A 328 14.01 -14.63 1.56
C ALA A 328 14.81 -14.25 2.82
N GLU A 329 15.19 -12.97 2.88
CA GLU A 329 15.87 -12.35 4.02
C GLU A 329 14.87 -11.49 4.82
N LEU A 330 14.84 -11.63 6.14
CA LEU A 330 14.07 -10.76 7.02
C LEU A 330 14.93 -9.62 7.55
N VAL A 331 14.45 -8.40 7.39
CA VAL A 331 15.06 -7.16 7.91
C VAL A 331 14.07 -6.53 8.90
N GLU A 332 14.40 -6.59 10.17
CA GLU A 332 13.66 -5.90 11.23
C GLU A 332 14.18 -4.47 11.36
N VAL A 333 13.28 -3.49 11.23
CA VAL A 333 13.62 -2.06 11.27
C VAL A 333 13.28 -1.51 12.65
N THR A 334 14.31 -1.18 13.43
CA THR A 334 14.17 -0.74 14.82
C THR A 334 13.46 0.60 14.96
N HIS A 335 12.60 0.70 16.00
CA HIS A 335 11.82 1.89 16.31
C HIS A 335 10.92 2.39 15.17
N ALA A 336 10.53 1.49 14.27
CA ALA A 336 9.69 1.82 13.12
C ALA A 336 8.32 1.12 13.21
N GLY A 337 7.30 1.78 12.66
CA GLY A 337 5.94 1.27 12.57
C GLY A 337 5.62 0.70 11.19
N HIS A 338 4.37 0.87 10.78
CA HIS A 338 3.86 0.31 9.53
C HIS A 338 4.31 1.05 8.27
N MET A 339 4.55 2.37 8.38
CA MET A 339 4.80 3.21 7.20
C MET A 339 6.28 3.28 6.81
N LEU A 340 6.98 2.14 6.75
CA LEU A 340 8.41 2.06 6.44
C LEU A 340 8.83 2.86 5.18
N PRO A 341 8.08 2.87 4.07
CA PRO A 341 8.46 3.68 2.91
C PRO A 341 8.60 5.17 3.23
N LEU A 342 7.86 5.66 4.22
CA LEU A 342 7.82 7.06 4.62
C LEU A 342 8.65 7.37 5.88
N GLU A 343 8.73 6.46 6.85
CA GLU A 343 9.42 6.71 8.13
C GLU A 343 10.85 6.12 8.18
N ALA A 344 11.14 5.11 7.38
CA ALA A 344 12.44 4.42 7.29
C ALA A 344 12.95 4.29 5.84
N PRO A 345 12.94 5.38 5.03
CA PRO A 345 13.21 5.28 3.60
C PRO A 345 14.63 4.82 3.27
N LYS A 346 15.60 5.04 4.15
CA LYS A 346 16.98 4.61 3.93
C LYS A 346 17.10 3.08 3.99
N GLU A 347 16.46 2.46 4.97
CA GLU A 347 16.43 1.02 5.15
C GLU A 347 15.69 0.33 3.99
N VAL A 348 14.58 0.91 3.56
CA VAL A 348 13.83 0.41 2.39
C VAL A 348 14.65 0.53 1.11
N ASN A 349 15.29 1.69 0.87
CA ASN A 349 16.15 1.87 -0.30
C ASN A 349 17.34 0.90 -0.29
N ALA A 350 18.02 0.75 0.84
CA ALA A 350 19.16 -0.16 0.98
C ALA A 350 18.78 -1.62 0.66
N ALA A 351 17.59 -2.06 1.09
CA ALA A 351 17.09 -3.39 0.76
C ALA A 351 16.82 -3.53 -0.75
N ILE A 352 16.22 -2.52 -1.37
CA ILE A 352 15.94 -2.50 -2.81
C ILE A 352 17.26 -2.52 -3.61
N VAL A 353 18.24 -1.68 -3.25
CA VAL A 353 19.55 -1.63 -3.90
C VAL A 353 20.26 -2.99 -3.80
N ARG A 354 20.33 -3.56 -2.60
CA ARG A 354 20.94 -4.87 -2.36
C ARG A 354 20.29 -5.99 -3.19
N LEU A 355 18.97 -5.99 -3.33
CA LEU A 355 18.30 -6.97 -4.17
C LEU A 355 18.56 -6.71 -5.66
N ALA A 356 18.54 -5.45 -6.10
CA ALA A 356 18.84 -5.07 -7.47
C ALA A 356 20.25 -5.50 -7.89
N GLU A 357 21.26 -5.29 -7.02
CA GLU A 357 22.64 -5.73 -7.24
C GLU A 357 22.74 -7.26 -7.32
N ARG A 358 22.03 -8.00 -6.45
CA ARG A 358 21.95 -9.46 -6.49
C ARG A 358 21.36 -9.97 -7.80
N VAL A 359 20.30 -9.35 -8.27
CA VAL A 359 19.59 -9.70 -9.52
C VAL A 359 20.45 -9.36 -10.75
N ALA A 360 21.18 -8.24 -10.72
CA ALA A 360 22.12 -7.85 -11.77
C ALA A 360 23.38 -8.73 -11.79
N GLY A 361 23.96 -9.03 -10.62
CA GLY A 361 25.19 -9.81 -10.48
C GLY A 361 25.02 -11.33 -10.67
N GLY A 362 23.80 -11.84 -10.61
CA GLY A 362 23.51 -13.27 -10.79
C GLY A 362 23.80 -13.84 -12.20
N THR A 363 24.27 -13.00 -13.13
CA THR A 363 24.65 -13.39 -14.50
C THR A 363 26.10 -13.90 -14.60
N THR A 364 26.87 -13.96 -13.50
CA THR A 364 28.33 -14.21 -13.56
C THR A 364 28.81 -15.41 -12.73
N LYS A 365 28.01 -16.44 -12.47
CA LYS A 365 28.54 -17.74 -12.01
C LYS A 365 27.65 -18.89 -12.50
N ARG A 366 27.97 -19.41 -13.67
CA ARG A 366 27.83 -20.81 -14.04
C ARG A 366 29.21 -21.40 -14.33
#